data_7776e46b77737af88b7267fc10070744
#
_entry.id   7776e46b77737af88b7267fc10070744
#
_cell.length_a   1.000
_cell.length_b   1.000
_cell.length_c   1.000
_cell.angle_alpha   90.00
_cell.angle_beta   90.00
_cell.angle_gamma   90.00
#
_symmetry.space_group_name_H-M   'P 1'
#
loop_
_entity.id
_entity.type
_entity.pdbx_description
1 polymer ?
#
loop_
_entity_poly.entity_id
_entity_poly.type
_entity_poly.pdbx_seq_one_letter_code
_entity_poly.pdbx_strand_id
1 'polypeptide(L)'
;MKRIIIIIAAILALSNIAAAQKYYNKVKLVTSEDSVSYCIGYLMAKNFAEQKWDFVKTDALAKAFSDVTNNKTLAIDEDRIKDILNNYIEKMEEEQNEKAIQAEKEFFAKNAQDPEIKATESGLQYRVVKEGNGKHPTDTSAVRVHYEGKLIDGTIFDSTFDSEEPVEFNVDGLISGMTEALQLMSEGAEYIIYIPSELGYGSFSPAEIIPAHSTLIFDIELLQVIDRIKEDDDIDIDFSDYDGYDD
;
A
#
# COMPACT_ATOMS: atom_id res chain seq x y z
N MET A 1 -21.25 21.71 -34.83
CA MET A 1 -22.02 20.54 -34.44
C MET A 1 -21.49 19.84 -33.18
N LYS A 2 -20.18 19.59 -33.01
CA LYS A 2 -19.65 18.93 -31.79
C LYS A 2 -19.90 19.67 -30.47
N ARG A 3 -19.91 21.01 -30.46
CA ARG A 3 -20.18 21.81 -29.21
C ARG A 3 -21.63 21.76 -28.74
N ILE A 4 -22.58 21.59 -29.68
CA ILE A 4 -24.01 21.50 -29.34
C ILE A 4 -24.35 20.12 -28.74
N ILE A 5 -23.68 19.06 -29.22
CA ILE A 5 -23.87 17.70 -28.70
C ILE A 5 -23.36 17.58 -27.23
N ILE A 6 -22.24 18.22 -26.92
CA ILE A 6 -21.68 18.25 -25.55
C ILE A 6 -22.61 19.01 -24.58
N ILE A 7 -23.20 20.11 -25.01
CA ILE A 7 -24.14 20.90 -24.19
C ILE A 7 -25.44 20.10 -23.96
N ILE A 8 -25.96 19.40 -24.96
CA ILE A 8 -27.17 18.57 -24.81
C ILE A 8 -26.90 17.38 -23.87
N ALA A 9 -25.73 16.74 -23.96
CA ALA A 9 -25.37 15.66 -23.06
C ALA A 9 -25.19 16.13 -21.60
N ALA A 10 -24.63 17.32 -21.39
CA ALA A 10 -24.51 17.94 -20.08
C ALA A 10 -25.86 18.33 -19.48
N ILE A 11 -26.80 18.84 -20.29
CA ILE A 11 -28.16 19.21 -19.84
C ILE A 11 -28.96 17.95 -19.51
N LEU A 12 -28.81 16.87 -20.26
CA LEU A 12 -29.46 15.58 -19.98
C LEU A 12 -28.91 14.94 -18.70
N ALA A 13 -27.60 15.04 -18.44
CA ALA A 13 -27.01 14.56 -17.20
C ALA A 13 -27.51 15.36 -15.98
N LEU A 14 -27.58 16.69 -16.09
CA LEU A 14 -28.09 17.54 -15.02
C LEU A 14 -29.59 17.33 -14.76
N SER A 15 -30.40 17.04 -15.78
CA SER A 15 -31.83 16.74 -15.61
C SER A 15 -32.06 15.39 -14.90
N ASN A 16 -31.23 14.39 -15.15
CA ASN A 16 -31.30 13.10 -14.47
C ASN A 16 -30.87 13.22 -12.99
N ILE A 17 -29.83 14.00 -12.69
CA ILE A 17 -29.39 14.26 -11.31
C ILE A 17 -30.51 15.00 -10.54
N ALA A 18 -31.12 16.02 -11.14
CA ALA A 18 -32.20 16.77 -10.50
C ALA A 18 -33.47 15.92 -10.28
N ALA A 19 -33.78 15.00 -11.20
CA ALA A 19 -34.90 14.07 -11.07
C ALA A 19 -34.66 13.03 -9.98
N ALA A 20 -33.46 12.47 -9.90
CA ALA A 20 -33.04 11.55 -8.85
C ALA A 20 -33.08 12.26 -7.48
N GLN A 21 -32.49 13.43 -7.37
CA GLN A 21 -32.51 14.23 -6.14
C GLN A 21 -33.93 14.56 -5.66
N LYS A 22 -34.86 14.85 -6.60
CA LYS A 22 -36.26 15.08 -6.30
C LYS A 22 -37.00 13.83 -5.83
N TYR A 23 -36.58 12.64 -6.29
CA TYR A 23 -37.11 11.36 -5.82
C TYR A 23 -36.66 11.05 -4.39
N TYR A 24 -35.37 11.12 -4.11
CA TYR A 24 -34.82 10.84 -2.78
C TYR A 24 -35.26 11.84 -1.72
N ASN A 25 -35.43 13.11 -2.08
CA ASN A 25 -35.97 14.14 -1.15
C ASN A 25 -37.43 13.92 -0.75
N LYS A 26 -38.16 12.96 -1.40
CA LYS A 26 -39.52 12.60 -1.00
C LYS A 26 -39.56 11.50 0.07
N VAL A 27 -38.48 10.79 0.29
CA VAL A 27 -38.40 9.78 1.34
C VAL A 27 -38.39 10.49 2.69
N LYS A 28 -39.43 10.27 3.47
CA LYS A 28 -39.52 10.82 4.83
C LYS A 28 -39.16 9.71 5.81
N LEU A 29 -38.32 10.03 6.78
CA LEU A 29 -37.99 9.16 7.89
C LEU A 29 -39.02 9.41 9.00
N VAL A 30 -40.08 8.66 9.05
CA VAL A 30 -41.23 8.86 9.96
C VAL A 30 -41.22 7.85 11.09
N THR A 31 -40.79 6.62 10.80
CA THR A 31 -40.78 5.53 11.76
C THR A 31 -39.34 5.22 12.24
N SER A 32 -39.25 4.42 13.30
CA SER A 32 -37.95 3.90 13.77
C SER A 32 -37.27 3.05 12.70
N GLU A 33 -38.07 2.27 11.96
CA GLU A 33 -37.60 1.37 10.89
C GLU A 33 -37.05 2.17 9.69
N ASP A 34 -37.68 3.32 9.36
CA ASP A 34 -37.16 4.24 8.34
C ASP A 34 -35.77 4.76 8.74
N SER A 35 -35.65 5.17 10.01
CA SER A 35 -34.41 5.70 10.56
C SER A 35 -33.29 4.66 10.59
N VAL A 36 -33.60 3.44 11.03
CA VAL A 36 -32.64 2.30 11.02
C VAL A 36 -32.21 1.95 9.60
N SER A 37 -33.15 1.90 8.66
CA SER A 37 -32.85 1.62 7.24
C SER A 37 -31.92 2.69 6.66
N TYR A 38 -32.15 3.96 6.97
CA TYR A 38 -31.27 5.06 6.56
C TYR A 38 -29.86 4.90 7.16
N CYS A 39 -29.75 4.56 8.46
CA CYS A 39 -28.47 4.35 9.12
C CYS A 39 -27.68 3.20 8.46
N ILE A 40 -28.34 2.10 8.13
CA ILE A 40 -27.69 0.97 7.41
C ILE A 40 -27.17 1.46 6.06
N GLY A 41 -27.99 2.16 5.28
CA GLY A 41 -27.59 2.73 3.99
C GLY A 41 -26.42 3.72 4.11
N TYR A 42 -26.40 4.55 5.16
CA TYR A 42 -25.31 5.45 5.47
C TYR A 42 -24.00 4.70 5.74
N LEU A 43 -24.03 3.66 6.58
CA LEU A 43 -22.82 2.87 6.89
C LEU A 43 -22.27 2.17 5.65
N MET A 44 -23.13 1.61 4.80
CA MET A 44 -22.72 1.01 3.54
C MET A 44 -22.08 2.05 2.61
N ALA A 45 -22.72 3.21 2.44
CA ALA A 45 -22.22 4.28 1.59
C ALA A 45 -20.89 4.85 2.09
N LYS A 46 -20.73 4.97 3.41
CA LYS A 46 -19.49 5.39 4.04
C LYS A 46 -18.36 4.40 3.76
N ASN A 47 -18.61 3.11 3.91
CA ASN A 47 -17.63 2.05 3.58
C ASN A 47 -17.22 2.11 2.10
N PHE A 48 -18.17 2.25 1.17
CA PHE A 48 -17.84 2.39 -0.25
C PHE A 48 -17.00 3.65 -0.54
N ALA A 49 -17.27 4.76 0.15
CA ALA A 49 -16.49 5.98 -0.01
C ALA A 49 -15.06 5.83 0.54
N GLU A 50 -14.89 5.17 1.68
CA GLU A 50 -13.58 4.87 2.29
C GLU A 50 -12.74 3.97 1.38
N GLN A 51 -13.37 2.98 0.74
CA GLN A 51 -12.74 2.09 -0.24
C GLN A 51 -12.61 2.70 -1.64
N LYS A 52 -13.02 3.97 -1.83
CA LYS A 52 -13.01 4.66 -3.13
C LYS A 52 -13.81 3.93 -4.23
N TRP A 53 -14.90 3.24 -3.86
CA TRP A 53 -15.80 2.54 -4.77
C TRP A 53 -16.79 3.52 -5.42
N ASP A 54 -16.31 4.47 -6.19
CA ASP A 54 -17.07 5.52 -6.87
C ASP A 54 -17.90 4.99 -8.06
N PHE A 55 -17.62 3.77 -8.50
CA PHE A 55 -18.34 3.06 -9.57
C PHE A 55 -19.74 2.57 -9.14
N VAL A 56 -20.03 2.49 -7.85
CA VAL A 56 -21.32 1.99 -7.35
C VAL A 56 -22.46 2.93 -7.70
N LYS A 57 -23.46 2.44 -8.44
CA LYS A 57 -24.64 3.21 -8.84
C LYS A 57 -25.79 2.97 -7.87
N THR A 58 -26.19 4.01 -7.17
CA THR A 58 -27.23 3.98 -6.13
C THR A 58 -28.56 3.37 -6.63
N ASP A 59 -28.99 3.70 -7.86
CA ASP A 59 -30.22 3.18 -8.41
C ASP A 59 -30.19 1.66 -8.67
N ALA A 60 -29.02 1.14 -9.13
CA ALA A 60 -28.84 -0.30 -9.33
C ALA A 60 -28.82 -1.04 -7.99
N LEU A 61 -28.16 -0.44 -6.98
CA LEU A 61 -28.12 -0.98 -5.62
C LEU A 61 -29.54 -1.05 -5.03
N ALA A 62 -30.30 0.04 -5.08
CA ALA A 62 -31.66 0.11 -4.58
C ALA A 62 -32.59 -0.90 -5.30
N LYS A 63 -32.39 -1.11 -6.62
CA LYS A 63 -33.13 -2.11 -7.36
C LYS A 63 -32.81 -3.52 -6.84
N ALA A 64 -31.55 -3.88 -6.63
CA ALA A 64 -31.15 -5.17 -6.11
C ALA A 64 -31.77 -5.43 -4.73
N PHE A 65 -31.72 -4.45 -3.82
CA PHE A 65 -32.40 -4.52 -2.52
C PHE A 65 -33.89 -4.80 -2.69
N SER A 66 -34.59 -4.04 -3.57
CA SER A 66 -36.02 -4.22 -3.81
C SER A 66 -36.36 -5.59 -4.40
N ASP A 67 -35.54 -6.11 -5.30
CA ASP A 67 -35.78 -7.39 -5.93
C ASP A 67 -35.65 -8.54 -4.91
N VAL A 68 -34.59 -8.53 -4.09
CA VAL A 68 -34.37 -9.56 -3.07
C VAL A 68 -35.42 -9.47 -1.96
N THR A 69 -35.67 -8.29 -1.38
CA THR A 69 -36.60 -8.16 -0.23
C THR A 69 -38.04 -8.44 -0.57
N ASN A 70 -38.44 -8.25 -1.82
CA ASN A 70 -39.80 -8.50 -2.28
C ASN A 70 -39.95 -9.79 -3.10
N ASN A 71 -38.95 -10.69 -3.10
CA ASN A 71 -38.93 -11.95 -3.82
C ASN A 71 -39.30 -11.78 -5.32
N LYS A 72 -38.77 -10.74 -5.96
CA LYS A 72 -38.95 -10.47 -7.39
C LYS A 72 -37.93 -11.25 -8.20
N THR A 73 -38.22 -11.39 -9.50
CA THR A 73 -37.24 -11.91 -10.46
C THR A 73 -36.00 -11.00 -10.45
N LEU A 74 -34.83 -11.59 -10.23
CA LEU A 74 -33.57 -10.86 -10.23
C LEU A 74 -33.24 -10.35 -11.64
N ALA A 75 -32.64 -9.17 -11.73
CA ALA A 75 -32.17 -8.61 -12.99
C ALA A 75 -30.88 -9.31 -13.49
N ILE A 76 -30.17 -9.96 -12.60
CA ILE A 76 -28.95 -10.77 -12.87
C ILE A 76 -29.13 -12.07 -12.10
N ASP A 77 -28.96 -13.22 -12.77
CA ASP A 77 -29.04 -14.53 -12.16
C ASP A 77 -27.90 -14.70 -11.11
N GLU A 78 -28.22 -15.35 -9.99
CA GLU A 78 -27.27 -15.53 -8.86
C GLU A 78 -25.96 -16.19 -9.30
N ASP A 79 -26.02 -17.17 -10.21
CA ASP A 79 -24.85 -17.87 -10.73
C ASP A 79 -23.85 -16.93 -11.43
N ARG A 80 -24.35 -15.83 -12.00
CA ARG A 80 -23.55 -14.85 -12.73
C ARG A 80 -22.99 -13.72 -11.86
N ILE A 81 -23.53 -13.55 -10.65
CA ILE A 81 -23.15 -12.42 -9.79
C ILE A 81 -21.66 -12.46 -9.46
N LYS A 82 -21.15 -13.63 -9.08
CA LYS A 82 -19.74 -13.83 -8.73
C LYS A 82 -18.82 -13.53 -9.91
N ASP A 83 -19.16 -14.05 -11.09
CA ASP A 83 -18.34 -13.86 -12.29
C ASP A 83 -18.28 -12.38 -12.69
N ILE A 84 -19.41 -11.67 -12.62
CA ILE A 84 -19.47 -10.25 -12.93
C ILE A 84 -18.61 -9.44 -11.96
N LEU A 85 -18.70 -9.75 -10.66
CA LEU A 85 -17.91 -9.05 -9.64
C LEU A 85 -16.42 -9.35 -9.79
N ASN A 86 -16.05 -10.61 -9.93
CA ASN A 86 -14.65 -11.01 -10.08
C ASN A 86 -14.02 -10.37 -11.31
N ASN A 87 -14.66 -10.49 -12.48
CA ASN A 87 -14.16 -9.89 -13.72
C ASN A 87 -14.02 -8.36 -13.62
N TYR A 88 -14.91 -7.70 -12.87
CA TYR A 88 -14.83 -6.26 -12.69
C TYR A 88 -13.68 -5.87 -11.76
N ILE A 89 -13.50 -6.63 -10.66
CA ILE A 89 -12.40 -6.42 -9.69
C ILE A 89 -11.05 -6.66 -10.37
N GLU A 90 -10.90 -7.80 -11.07
CA GLU A 90 -9.66 -8.12 -11.81
C GLU A 90 -9.29 -6.99 -12.78
N LYS A 91 -10.27 -6.51 -13.54
CA LYS A 91 -10.03 -5.39 -14.46
C LYS A 91 -9.60 -4.11 -13.75
N MET A 92 -10.20 -3.80 -12.61
CA MET A 92 -9.80 -2.63 -11.82
C MET A 92 -8.38 -2.77 -11.26
N GLU A 93 -8.03 -3.96 -10.79
CA GLU A 93 -6.68 -4.27 -10.30
C GLU A 93 -5.65 -4.17 -11.43
N GLU A 94 -5.93 -4.70 -12.61
CA GLU A 94 -5.07 -4.55 -13.80
C GLU A 94 -4.86 -3.07 -14.14
N GLU A 95 -5.94 -2.27 -14.22
CA GLU A 95 -5.84 -0.84 -14.50
C GLU A 95 -5.06 -0.07 -13.44
N GLN A 96 -5.17 -0.46 -12.17
CA GLN A 96 -4.39 0.14 -11.07
C GLN A 96 -2.92 -0.24 -11.17
N ASN A 97 -2.63 -1.51 -11.42
CA ASN A 97 -1.26 -2.01 -11.59
C ASN A 97 -0.56 -1.33 -12.75
N GLU A 98 -1.22 -1.21 -13.92
CA GLU A 98 -0.67 -0.49 -15.08
C GLU A 98 -0.35 0.98 -14.74
N LYS A 99 -1.24 1.65 -14.01
CA LYS A 99 -1.01 3.05 -13.57
C LYS A 99 0.16 3.14 -12.59
N ALA A 100 0.28 2.19 -11.64
CA ALA A 100 1.37 2.17 -10.68
C ALA A 100 2.72 1.95 -11.37
N ILE A 101 2.81 0.98 -12.28
CA ILE A 101 4.01 0.69 -13.08
C ILE A 101 4.41 1.91 -13.94
N GLN A 102 3.44 2.56 -14.57
CA GLN A 102 3.71 3.76 -15.36
C GLN A 102 4.19 4.93 -14.48
N ALA A 103 3.56 5.15 -13.34
CA ALA A 103 3.95 6.18 -12.39
C ALA A 103 5.36 5.93 -11.81
N GLU A 104 5.69 4.67 -11.49
CA GLU A 104 7.03 4.27 -11.09
C GLU A 104 8.06 4.64 -12.15
N LYS A 105 7.82 4.25 -13.41
CA LYS A 105 8.73 4.53 -14.51
C LYS A 105 8.97 6.03 -14.71
N GLU A 106 7.93 6.84 -14.63
CA GLU A 106 8.02 8.30 -14.73
C GLU A 106 8.77 8.90 -13.55
N PHE A 107 8.53 8.39 -12.33
CA PHE A 107 9.18 8.82 -11.11
C PHE A 107 10.71 8.58 -11.18
N PHE A 108 11.14 7.37 -11.50
CA PHE A 108 12.57 7.03 -11.60
C PHE A 108 13.26 7.76 -12.75
N ALA A 109 12.58 7.95 -13.89
CA ALA A 109 13.11 8.73 -15.01
C ALA A 109 13.29 10.22 -14.66
N LYS A 110 12.39 10.78 -13.83
CA LYS A 110 12.51 12.15 -13.32
C LYS A 110 13.67 12.25 -12.31
N ASN A 111 13.78 11.33 -11.39
CA ASN A 111 14.86 11.29 -10.40
C ASN A 111 16.25 11.20 -11.08
N ALA A 112 16.36 10.43 -12.18
CA ALA A 112 17.60 10.29 -12.93
C ALA A 112 18.11 11.60 -13.55
N GLN A 113 17.30 12.66 -13.59
CA GLN A 113 17.72 14.00 -14.07
C GLN A 113 18.31 14.85 -12.94
N ASP A 114 18.16 14.45 -11.69
CA ASP A 114 18.71 15.14 -10.53
C ASP A 114 20.16 14.65 -10.27
N PRO A 115 21.18 15.51 -10.35
CA PRO A 115 22.57 15.11 -10.16
C PRO A 115 22.90 14.68 -8.73
N GLU A 116 22.03 14.97 -7.75
CA GLU A 116 22.22 14.54 -6.36
C GLU A 116 21.70 13.13 -6.12
N ILE A 117 20.93 12.57 -7.07
CA ILE A 117 20.40 11.21 -6.98
C ILE A 117 21.32 10.25 -7.71
N LYS A 118 21.81 9.27 -6.98
CA LYS A 118 22.63 8.16 -7.51
C LYS A 118 21.75 6.96 -7.78
N ALA A 119 22.15 6.10 -8.72
CA ALA A 119 21.46 4.85 -9.05
C ALA A 119 22.45 3.68 -8.98
N THR A 120 21.97 2.52 -8.56
CA THR A 120 22.70 1.27 -8.59
C THR A 120 22.34 0.45 -9.83
N GLU A 121 23.04 -0.66 -10.06
CA GLU A 121 22.76 -1.57 -11.18
C GLU A 121 21.40 -2.29 -11.04
N SER A 122 20.90 -2.46 -9.83
CA SER A 122 19.58 -3.06 -9.55
C SER A 122 18.40 -2.11 -9.88
N GLY A 123 18.67 -0.82 -10.10
CA GLY A 123 17.68 0.22 -10.29
C GLY A 123 17.26 0.95 -9.01
N LEU A 124 17.82 0.58 -7.86
CA LEU A 124 17.68 1.36 -6.63
C LEU A 124 18.22 2.78 -6.87
N GLN A 125 17.51 3.80 -6.39
CA GLN A 125 18.01 5.15 -6.39
C GLN A 125 18.11 5.69 -4.95
N TYR A 126 19.07 6.57 -4.71
CA TYR A 126 19.25 7.18 -3.40
C TYR A 126 19.90 8.56 -3.47
N ARG A 127 19.57 9.39 -2.48
CA ARG A 127 20.22 10.67 -2.24
C ARG A 127 20.91 10.61 -0.88
N VAL A 128 22.16 11.05 -0.84
CA VAL A 128 22.91 11.23 0.41
C VAL A 128 22.56 12.58 1.00
N VAL A 129 21.89 12.59 2.14
CA VAL A 129 21.59 13.82 2.91
C VAL A 129 22.77 14.14 3.83
N LYS A 130 23.30 13.10 4.46
CA LYS A 130 24.46 13.19 5.34
C LYS A 130 25.29 11.93 5.20
N GLU A 131 26.60 12.12 4.99
CA GLU A 131 27.54 11.00 5.01
C GLU A 131 27.77 10.54 6.45
N GLY A 132 27.84 9.22 6.62
CA GLY A 132 28.32 8.63 7.86
C GLY A 132 29.84 8.55 7.90
N ASN A 133 30.37 8.13 9.03
CA ASN A 133 31.82 7.97 9.24
C ASN A 133 32.15 6.68 9.99
N GLY A 134 31.16 5.88 10.28
CA GLY A 134 31.27 4.64 11.03
C GLY A 134 31.37 3.41 10.14
N LYS A 135 30.94 2.31 10.71
CA LYS A 135 30.95 0.99 10.12
C LYS A 135 29.84 0.84 9.08
N HIS A 136 30.10 0.08 8.03
CA HIS A 136 29.08 -0.30 7.06
C HIS A 136 28.41 -1.61 7.51
N PRO A 137 27.08 -1.71 7.37
CA PRO A 137 26.38 -2.98 7.58
C PRO A 137 26.77 -4.02 6.53
N THR A 138 26.75 -5.27 6.92
CA THR A 138 26.77 -6.43 6.04
C THR A 138 25.39 -7.07 6.02
N ASP A 139 25.14 -8.03 5.15
CA ASP A 139 23.91 -8.82 5.12
C ASP A 139 23.60 -9.52 6.45
N THR A 140 24.63 -9.88 7.22
CA THR A 140 24.49 -10.54 8.53
C THR A 140 24.44 -9.59 9.72
N SER A 141 24.51 -8.28 9.49
CA SER A 141 24.41 -7.29 10.56
C SER A 141 22.98 -7.08 11.03
N ALA A 142 22.82 -6.57 12.26
CA ALA A 142 21.64 -5.83 12.66
C ALA A 142 21.94 -4.33 12.62
N VAL A 143 20.93 -3.52 12.43
CA VAL A 143 21.04 -2.06 12.36
C VAL A 143 20.00 -1.42 13.27
N ARG A 144 20.36 -0.30 13.89
CA ARG A 144 19.44 0.56 14.60
C ARG A 144 19.24 1.82 13.78
N VAL A 145 17.97 2.11 13.44
CA VAL A 145 17.61 3.20 12.54
C VAL A 145 16.42 4.00 13.05
N HIS A 146 16.38 5.27 12.64
CA HIS A 146 15.12 5.99 12.46
C HIS A 146 14.76 5.99 10.99
N TYR A 147 13.46 5.89 10.69
CA TYR A 147 12.99 5.97 9.31
C TYR A 147 11.55 6.47 9.20
N GLU A 148 11.23 7.00 8.02
CA GLU A 148 9.89 7.25 7.54
C GLU A 148 9.72 6.60 6.17
N GLY A 149 8.71 5.76 6.03
CA GLY A 149 8.34 5.12 4.77
C GLY A 149 7.10 5.77 4.16
N LYS A 150 7.19 6.17 2.88
CA LYS A 150 6.07 6.78 2.15
C LYS A 150 5.99 6.32 0.71
N LEU A 151 4.80 6.42 0.14
CA LEU A 151 4.54 6.21 -1.28
C LEU A 151 4.90 7.45 -2.11
N ILE A 152 4.90 7.33 -3.45
CA ILE A 152 5.20 8.45 -4.37
C ILE A 152 4.17 9.59 -4.30
N ASP A 153 2.96 9.33 -3.81
CA ASP A 153 1.93 10.35 -3.60
C ASP A 153 2.07 11.07 -2.24
N GLY A 154 3.06 10.67 -1.44
CA GLY A 154 3.33 11.23 -0.11
C GLY A 154 2.57 10.56 1.03
N THR A 155 1.79 9.52 0.77
CA THR A 155 1.12 8.74 1.81
C THR A 155 2.16 8.04 2.69
N ILE A 156 2.26 8.42 3.96
CA ILE A 156 3.14 7.78 4.95
C ILE A 156 2.48 6.49 5.39
N PHE A 157 3.20 5.38 5.27
CA PHE A 157 2.70 4.06 5.68
C PHE A 157 3.37 3.55 6.97
N ASP A 158 4.54 4.06 7.31
CA ASP A 158 5.26 3.71 8.54
C ASP A 158 6.26 4.79 8.92
N SER A 159 6.46 5.04 10.22
CA SER A 159 7.42 6.01 10.72
C SER A 159 7.81 5.70 12.17
N THR A 160 9.09 5.91 12.49
CA THR A 160 9.61 5.85 13.86
C THR A 160 9.84 7.23 14.47
N PHE A 161 9.71 8.30 13.68
CA PHE A 161 9.97 9.65 14.17
C PHE A 161 8.93 10.13 15.20
N ASP A 162 7.70 9.62 15.12
CA ASP A 162 6.63 9.96 16.08
C ASP A 162 6.81 9.28 17.45
N SER A 163 7.50 8.14 17.49
CA SER A 163 7.75 7.39 18.74
C SER A 163 8.99 7.81 19.48
N GLU A 164 9.87 8.62 18.87
CA GLU A 164 11.19 9.02 19.36
C GLU A 164 12.14 7.84 19.68
N GLU A 165 11.71 6.59 19.47
CA GLU A 165 12.52 5.40 19.73
C GLU A 165 12.96 4.77 18.40
N PRO A 166 14.29 4.57 18.20
CA PRO A 166 14.81 3.89 17.02
C PRO A 166 14.43 2.40 17.07
N VAL A 167 14.27 1.80 15.91
CA VAL A 167 14.01 0.36 15.77
C VAL A 167 15.27 -0.37 15.35
N GLU A 168 15.30 -1.66 15.71
CA GLU A 168 16.38 -2.55 15.33
C GLU A 168 15.87 -3.57 14.30
N PHE A 169 16.61 -3.71 13.21
CA PHE A 169 16.32 -4.67 12.13
C PHE A 169 17.52 -5.55 11.83
N ASN A 170 17.26 -6.79 11.48
CA ASN A 170 18.23 -7.64 10.80
C ASN A 170 18.26 -7.28 9.32
N VAL A 171 19.42 -6.99 8.77
CA VAL A 171 19.58 -6.54 7.37
C VAL A 171 19.05 -7.61 6.39
N ASP A 172 19.28 -8.89 6.67
CA ASP A 172 18.82 -10.03 5.88
C ASP A 172 17.31 -10.33 5.99
N GLY A 173 16.60 -9.66 6.90
CA GLY A 173 15.16 -9.80 7.09
C GLY A 173 14.31 -8.75 6.38
N LEU A 174 14.94 -7.84 5.64
CA LEU A 174 14.28 -6.70 4.99
C LEU A 174 13.99 -6.99 3.50
N ILE A 175 13.17 -6.12 2.88
CA ILE A 175 13.01 -6.13 1.42
C ILE A 175 14.35 -5.86 0.75
N SER A 176 14.57 -6.43 -0.43
CA SER A 176 15.88 -6.42 -1.10
C SER A 176 16.45 -5.02 -1.32
N GLY A 177 15.60 -4.06 -1.69
CA GLY A 177 16.01 -2.67 -1.86
C GLY A 177 16.48 -2.01 -0.56
N MET A 178 15.87 -2.36 0.57
CA MET A 178 16.31 -1.85 1.88
C MET A 178 17.64 -2.48 2.30
N THR A 179 17.77 -3.80 2.11
CA THR A 179 19.02 -4.53 2.37
C THR A 179 20.18 -3.93 1.55
N GLU A 180 19.97 -3.68 0.26
CA GLU A 180 20.96 -3.06 -0.62
C GLU A 180 21.31 -1.63 -0.15
N ALA A 181 20.30 -0.82 0.14
CA ALA A 181 20.49 0.56 0.54
C ALA A 181 21.29 0.69 1.85
N LEU A 182 20.96 -0.11 2.86
CA LEU A 182 21.67 -0.10 4.15
C LEU A 182 23.15 -0.46 3.99
N GLN A 183 23.50 -1.37 3.07
CA GLN A 183 24.90 -1.71 2.81
C GLN A 183 25.67 -0.60 2.10
N LEU A 184 24.99 0.34 1.44
CA LEU A 184 25.61 1.57 0.89
C LEU A 184 25.85 2.64 1.96
N MET A 185 25.12 2.58 3.08
CA MET A 185 25.23 3.54 4.18
C MET A 185 26.35 3.15 5.13
N SER A 186 26.85 4.12 5.89
CA SER A 186 27.69 3.89 7.05
C SER A 186 27.05 4.47 8.31
N GLU A 187 27.42 3.97 9.46
CA GLU A 187 26.91 4.45 10.75
C GLU A 187 27.04 5.97 10.88
N GLY A 188 25.94 6.63 11.24
CA GLY A 188 25.80 8.09 11.30
C GLY A 188 25.32 8.73 10.00
N ALA A 189 25.04 7.94 8.93
CA ALA A 189 24.54 8.43 7.66
C ALA A 189 23.02 8.67 7.69
N GLU A 190 22.58 9.60 6.80
CA GLU A 190 21.17 9.87 6.52
C GLU A 190 20.97 9.87 5.01
N TYR A 191 20.10 8.99 4.52
CA TYR A 191 19.84 8.82 3.11
C TYR A 191 18.33 8.89 2.83
N ILE A 192 17.97 9.42 1.66
CA ILE A 192 16.64 9.22 1.07
C ILE A 192 16.79 8.14 0.01
N ILE A 193 16.02 7.07 0.15
CA ILE A 193 16.10 5.87 -0.67
C ILE A 193 14.81 5.73 -1.46
N TYR A 194 14.93 5.47 -2.76
CA TYR A 194 13.82 5.24 -3.69
C TYR A 194 13.91 3.81 -4.19
N ILE A 195 12.99 2.98 -3.74
CA ILE A 195 12.98 1.53 -3.99
C ILE A 195 11.96 1.24 -5.09
N PRO A 196 12.37 0.76 -6.27
CA PRO A 196 11.43 0.29 -7.27
C PRO A 196 10.64 -0.91 -6.74
N SER A 197 9.42 -1.06 -7.21
CA SER A 197 8.50 -2.08 -6.71
C SER A 197 9.08 -3.50 -6.72
N GLU A 198 9.89 -3.85 -7.71
CA GLU A 198 10.55 -5.16 -7.83
C GLU A 198 11.56 -5.43 -6.71
N LEU A 199 12.17 -4.40 -6.13
CA LEU A 199 13.06 -4.49 -4.96
C LEU A 199 12.31 -4.28 -3.63
N GLY A 200 11.02 -3.99 -3.71
CA GLY A 200 10.09 -3.86 -2.60
C GLY A 200 9.18 -5.08 -2.46
N TYR A 201 7.88 -4.86 -2.58
CA TYR A 201 6.86 -5.91 -2.44
C TYR A 201 6.35 -6.46 -3.79
N GLY A 202 6.79 -5.92 -4.92
CA GLY A 202 6.40 -6.37 -6.26
C GLY A 202 4.89 -6.29 -6.50
N SER A 203 4.33 -7.37 -7.03
CA SER A 203 2.88 -7.52 -7.25
C SER A 203 2.08 -7.84 -5.99
N PHE A 204 2.74 -8.00 -4.84
CA PHE A 204 2.08 -8.27 -3.58
C PHE A 204 1.77 -6.95 -2.84
N SER A 205 0.61 -6.88 -2.18
CA SER A 205 0.25 -5.79 -1.27
C SER A 205 0.38 -6.30 0.17
N PRO A 206 1.39 -5.86 0.94
CA PRO A 206 1.61 -6.34 2.31
C PRO A 206 0.58 -5.76 3.29
N ALA A 207 -0.03 -4.64 2.94
CA ALA A 207 -1.06 -3.96 3.72
C ALA A 207 -1.92 -3.10 2.80
N GLU A 208 -3.16 -2.82 3.18
CA GLU A 208 -4.11 -2.03 2.39
C GLU A 208 -3.56 -0.64 1.98
N ILE A 209 -2.72 -0.05 2.84
CA ILE A 209 -2.08 1.25 2.58
C ILE A 209 -0.97 1.18 1.54
N ILE A 210 -0.41 0.00 1.24
CA ILE A 210 0.67 -0.21 0.26
C ILE A 210 0.12 -1.07 -0.89
N PRO A 211 -0.41 -0.47 -1.96
CA PRO A 211 -0.88 -1.21 -3.13
C PRO A 211 0.21 -2.04 -3.80
N ALA A 212 -0.19 -3.01 -4.61
CA ALA A 212 0.74 -3.73 -5.48
C ALA A 212 1.49 -2.75 -6.42
N HIS A 213 2.71 -3.11 -6.79
CA HIS A 213 3.61 -2.30 -7.63
C HIS A 213 3.89 -0.90 -7.09
N SER A 214 3.84 -0.72 -5.76
CA SER A 214 4.19 0.56 -5.13
C SER A 214 5.70 0.78 -5.13
N THR A 215 6.12 1.94 -5.63
CA THR A 215 7.43 2.51 -5.33
C THR A 215 7.46 2.94 -3.87
N LEU A 216 8.49 2.58 -3.14
CA LEU A 216 8.67 2.94 -1.75
C LEU A 216 9.76 4.00 -1.62
N ILE A 217 9.52 5.01 -0.81
CA ILE A 217 10.48 6.06 -0.49
C ILE A 217 10.74 5.99 1.01
N PHE A 218 12.00 5.84 1.37
CA PHE A 218 12.39 5.84 2.77
C PHE A 218 13.36 6.97 3.06
N ASP A 219 13.10 7.71 4.11
CA ASP A 219 14.02 8.61 4.75
C ASP A 219 14.63 7.87 5.95
N ILE A 220 15.93 7.62 5.95
CA ILE A 220 16.58 6.71 6.92
C ILE A 220 17.79 7.39 7.55
N GLU A 221 17.82 7.36 8.88
CA GLU A 221 18.99 7.65 9.69
C GLU A 221 19.59 6.35 10.25
N LEU A 222 20.78 5.97 9.81
CA LEU A 222 21.50 4.80 10.32
C LEU A 222 22.29 5.19 11.59
N LEU A 223 21.74 4.85 12.74
CA LEU A 223 22.31 5.25 14.04
C LEU A 223 23.42 4.32 14.51
N GLN A 224 23.30 3.02 14.29
CA GLN A 224 24.24 2.02 14.77
C GLN A 224 24.23 0.77 13.90
N VAL A 225 25.42 0.19 13.71
CA VAL A 225 25.63 -1.12 13.08
C VAL A 225 26.06 -2.12 14.16
N ILE A 226 25.29 -3.20 14.29
CA ILE A 226 25.46 -4.23 15.30
C ILE A 226 25.88 -5.54 14.62
N ASP A 227 27.05 -6.08 15.01
CA ASP A 227 27.47 -7.40 14.55
C ASP A 227 26.65 -8.46 15.27
N ARG A 228 25.95 -9.30 14.50
CA ARG A 228 25.34 -10.49 15.07
C ARG A 228 26.40 -11.58 15.18
N ILE A 229 26.57 -12.11 16.38
CA ILE A 229 27.34 -13.32 16.59
C ILE A 229 26.51 -14.45 15.95
N LYS A 230 27.06 -15.15 14.95
CA LYS A 230 26.46 -16.40 14.50
C LYS A 230 26.56 -17.38 15.67
N GLU A 231 25.43 -17.90 16.13
CA GLU A 231 25.39 -19.03 17.09
C GLU A 231 25.85 -20.35 16.43
N ASP A 232 26.80 -20.33 15.52
CA ASP A 232 27.38 -21.48 14.80
C ASP A 232 28.83 -21.74 15.19
N ASP A 233 29.27 -21.32 16.36
CA ASP A 233 30.39 -21.98 16.97
C ASP A 233 29.82 -23.19 17.74
N ASP A 234 29.83 -24.36 17.08
CA ASP A 234 29.78 -25.63 17.73
C ASP A 234 30.68 -25.55 18.98
N ILE A 235 30.03 -25.42 20.13
CA ILE A 235 30.72 -25.66 21.38
C ILE A 235 31.01 -27.16 21.30
N ASP A 236 32.18 -27.54 20.78
CA ASP A 236 32.77 -28.86 20.93
C ASP A 236 32.94 -29.04 22.45
N ILE A 237 31.86 -29.47 23.09
CA ILE A 237 31.93 -29.94 24.47
C ILE A 237 32.64 -31.26 24.38
N ASP A 238 33.96 -31.25 24.52
CA ASP A 238 34.78 -32.41 24.69
C ASP A 238 34.38 -33.13 26.00
N PHE A 239 33.56 -34.15 25.88
CA PHE A 239 33.15 -34.99 26.99
C PHE A 239 34.23 -36.05 27.36
N SER A 240 35.46 -35.94 26.86
CA SER A 240 36.53 -36.92 27.12
C SER A 240 37.04 -36.94 28.57
N ASP A 241 36.73 -35.90 29.35
CA ASP A 241 37.16 -35.79 30.76
C ASP A 241 36.11 -36.24 31.80
N TYR A 242 35.04 -36.90 31.34
CA TYR A 242 34.06 -37.49 32.27
C TYR A 242 34.52 -38.92 32.62
N ASP A 243 35.59 -39.01 33.43
CA ASP A 243 35.99 -40.24 34.08
C ASP A 243 34.92 -40.68 35.12
N GLY A 244 34.40 -41.86 34.89
CA GLY A 244 33.35 -42.45 35.70
C GLY A 244 33.74 -42.57 37.16
N TYR A 245 32.81 -42.23 38.03
CA TYR A 245 32.80 -42.78 39.39
C TYR A 245 32.07 -44.11 39.33
N ASP A 246 32.90 -45.20 39.29
CA ASP A 246 32.49 -46.50 39.78
C ASP A 246 32.51 -46.46 41.31
N ASP A 247 31.33 -46.72 41.95
CA ASP A 247 31.16 -47.45 43.19
C ASP A 247 29.72 -47.96 43.34
#